data_5480bdb21b1476115a80b545558b208a
#
_entry.id   5480bdb21b1476115a80b545558b208a
#
_cell.length_a   1.000
_cell.length_b   1.000
_cell.length_c   1.000
_cell.angle_alpha   90.00
_cell.angle_beta   90.00
_cell.angle_gamma   90.00
#
_symmetry.space_group_name_H-M   'P 1'
#
loop_
_entity.id
_entity.type
_entity.pdbx_description
1 polymer ?
#
loop_
_entity_poly.entity_id
_entity_poly.type
_entity_poly.pdbx_seq_one_letter_code
_entity_poly.pdbx_strand_id
1 'polypeptide(L)'
;MLNDTQQALRAHIQQLLSNKQLNDAHYLLVQRLKQNPEDHVCYFLLSEVNTAAGDINKAIKLLEKALSLASFAIYHLALAKLYVLLGKVSNAAVHYQSALQTADFSAADFDTLANIATRLGHYDDALNLQKAAYQRNKDNLQISYNLAVCFKIHGLFDEAKSLLQQLTTKQPRFYQAHYSLAELNTVLDAEQHIQKLQTLADKEKSIVEQQVYFHSLALNYEHLNDYKNAFKYFALSKQVIASKLNYQASQHHHFCQKLITQSKQQVLARSDSEFSPVFVVGMPRSGTTLVEKILNQSTQLRGIGELNDIAQLIQHATQSARVIDSEMLDKAYSSTAVTKALASYQQRAQLLSDGLISCDKQPFNFYYIDFILAAFPNAKIVCMQREWRDCSIANFRQMYSPQSVFHHYSFTLEDIASFHQDYLALVSHFANKYPENVFLQSYEQLVAEPTQQTQKLYAFCDLSWQENCLTFYKNNAASATASKKQIRQPLNKNSIGSWQNYAEFIDAGLFQ
;
A
#
# COMPACT_ATOMS: atom_id res chain seq x y z
N MET A 1 -20.19 23.22 -15.79
CA MET A 1 -21.06 22.57 -14.77
C MET A 1 -22.26 21.93 -15.44
N LEU A 2 -22.81 20.87 -14.84
CA LEU A 2 -24.10 20.31 -15.25
C LEU A 2 -25.18 21.34 -14.93
N ASN A 3 -26.16 21.49 -15.83
CA ASN A 3 -27.34 22.35 -15.59
C ASN A 3 -28.29 21.70 -14.57
N ASP A 4 -29.29 22.46 -14.07
CA ASP A 4 -30.20 22.02 -13.02
C ASP A 4 -30.94 20.71 -13.35
N THR A 5 -31.39 20.53 -14.62
CA THR A 5 -32.05 19.30 -15.09
C THR A 5 -31.08 18.10 -15.07
N GLN A 6 -29.82 18.31 -15.43
CA GLN A 6 -28.78 17.29 -15.41
C GLN A 6 -28.36 16.92 -13.98
N GLN A 7 -28.34 17.90 -13.07
CA GLN A 7 -28.10 17.67 -11.64
C GLN A 7 -29.24 16.88 -10.99
N ALA A 8 -30.48 17.20 -11.32
CA ALA A 8 -31.66 16.48 -10.85
C ALA A 8 -31.65 15.01 -11.33
N LEU A 9 -31.29 14.77 -12.60
CA LEU A 9 -31.13 13.41 -13.12
C LEU A 9 -30.04 12.65 -12.37
N ARG A 10 -28.87 13.30 -12.13
CA ARG A 10 -27.77 12.69 -11.37
C ARG A 10 -28.22 12.30 -9.96
N ALA A 11 -28.90 13.21 -9.25
CA ALA A 11 -29.44 12.93 -7.90
C ALA A 11 -30.39 11.74 -7.90
N HIS A 12 -31.29 11.64 -8.89
CA HIS A 12 -32.21 10.51 -9.00
C HIS A 12 -31.48 9.19 -9.25
N ILE A 13 -30.50 9.17 -10.17
CA ILE A 13 -29.66 7.98 -10.41
C ILE A 13 -28.87 7.59 -9.15
N GLN A 14 -28.27 8.54 -8.43
CA GLN A 14 -27.56 8.26 -7.18
C GLN A 14 -28.50 7.66 -6.10
N GLN A 15 -29.75 8.10 -6.04
CA GLN A 15 -30.75 7.50 -5.17
C GLN A 15 -31.05 6.04 -5.57
N LEU A 16 -31.21 5.74 -6.86
CA LEU A 16 -31.39 4.37 -7.34
C LEU A 16 -30.17 3.49 -7.01
N LEU A 17 -28.96 4.02 -7.18
CA LEU A 17 -27.73 3.31 -6.85
C LEU A 17 -27.62 3.00 -5.35
N SER A 18 -27.97 3.97 -4.49
CA SER A 18 -27.97 3.79 -3.03
C SER A 18 -28.97 2.71 -2.57
N ASN A 19 -30.09 2.58 -3.29
CA ASN A 19 -31.10 1.55 -3.07
C ASN A 19 -30.77 0.20 -3.75
N LYS A 20 -29.59 0.07 -4.38
CA LYS A 20 -29.16 -1.12 -5.16
C LYS A 20 -30.04 -1.45 -6.35
N GLN A 21 -30.77 -0.47 -6.88
CA GLN A 21 -31.66 -0.59 -8.05
C GLN A 21 -30.87 -0.33 -9.36
N LEU A 22 -29.82 -1.14 -9.61
CA LEU A 22 -28.91 -0.94 -10.75
C LEU A 22 -29.62 -1.10 -12.10
N ASN A 23 -30.57 -2.06 -12.19
CA ASN A 23 -31.28 -2.33 -13.43
C ASN A 23 -32.22 -1.18 -13.79
N ASP A 24 -32.90 -0.58 -12.82
CA ASP A 24 -33.81 0.55 -13.04
C ASP A 24 -33.05 1.78 -13.52
N ALA A 25 -31.90 2.08 -12.85
CA ALA A 25 -31.01 3.15 -13.26
C ALA A 25 -30.47 2.93 -14.69
N HIS A 26 -30.03 1.72 -15.01
CA HIS A 26 -29.55 1.36 -16.35
C HIS A 26 -30.65 1.52 -17.40
N TYR A 27 -31.84 0.97 -17.15
CA TYR A 27 -32.97 1.04 -18.07
C TYR A 27 -33.35 2.49 -18.39
N LEU A 28 -33.49 3.33 -17.36
CA LEU A 28 -33.85 4.74 -17.50
C LEU A 28 -32.86 5.49 -18.38
N LEU A 29 -31.54 5.30 -18.14
CA LEU A 29 -30.51 5.97 -18.91
C LEU A 29 -30.45 5.48 -20.37
N VAL A 30 -30.62 4.18 -20.60
CA VAL A 30 -30.65 3.61 -21.96
C VAL A 30 -31.85 4.12 -22.75
N GLN A 31 -33.06 4.22 -22.14
CA GLN A 31 -34.24 4.80 -22.83
C GLN A 31 -34.00 6.26 -23.21
N ARG A 32 -33.33 7.02 -22.35
CA ARG A 32 -32.97 8.42 -22.64
C ARG A 32 -31.96 8.53 -23.78
N LEU A 33 -30.95 7.65 -23.82
CA LEU A 33 -29.99 7.60 -24.93
C LEU A 33 -30.62 7.19 -26.28
N LYS A 34 -31.68 6.39 -26.26
CA LYS A 34 -32.46 6.11 -27.50
C LYS A 34 -33.11 7.37 -28.07
N GLN A 35 -33.52 8.31 -27.22
CA GLN A 35 -34.11 9.60 -27.63
C GLN A 35 -33.03 10.63 -27.99
N ASN A 36 -31.93 10.65 -27.27
CA ASN A 36 -30.81 11.53 -27.52
C ASN A 36 -29.44 10.77 -27.41
N PRO A 37 -28.95 10.20 -28.53
CA PRO A 37 -27.71 9.43 -28.55
C PRO A 37 -26.43 10.22 -28.20
N GLU A 38 -26.51 11.57 -28.19
CA GLU A 38 -25.36 12.44 -27.84
C GLU A 38 -25.48 13.03 -26.44
N ASP A 39 -26.38 12.51 -25.58
CA ASP A 39 -26.48 12.93 -24.19
C ASP A 39 -25.27 12.45 -23.39
N HIS A 40 -24.22 13.28 -23.34
CA HIS A 40 -22.98 13.01 -22.62
C HIS A 40 -23.20 12.71 -21.12
N VAL A 41 -24.24 13.31 -20.49
CA VAL A 41 -24.56 13.08 -19.07
C VAL A 41 -25.08 11.66 -18.85
N CYS A 42 -25.88 11.13 -19.78
CA CYS A 42 -26.34 9.76 -19.71
C CYS A 42 -25.18 8.76 -19.79
N TYR A 43 -24.17 9.00 -20.63
CA TYR A 43 -22.96 8.17 -20.67
C TYR A 43 -22.19 8.23 -19.36
N PHE A 44 -22.01 9.42 -18.78
CA PHE A 44 -21.38 9.59 -17.48
C PHE A 44 -22.13 8.82 -16.38
N LEU A 45 -23.47 8.98 -16.30
CA LEU A 45 -24.28 8.29 -15.29
C LEU A 45 -24.30 6.76 -15.50
N LEU A 46 -24.31 6.27 -16.77
CA LEU A 46 -24.14 4.86 -17.07
C LEU A 46 -22.79 4.33 -16.61
N SER A 47 -21.75 5.15 -16.63
CA SER A 47 -20.44 4.75 -16.07
C SER A 47 -20.51 4.55 -14.55
N GLU A 48 -21.24 5.41 -13.83
CA GLU A 48 -21.48 5.24 -12.39
C GLU A 48 -22.26 3.94 -12.10
N VAL A 49 -23.28 3.62 -12.90
CA VAL A 49 -24.05 2.36 -12.79
C VAL A 49 -23.16 1.14 -13.04
N ASN A 50 -22.34 1.16 -14.11
CA ASN A 50 -21.43 0.04 -14.41
C ASN A 50 -20.31 -0.08 -13.37
N THR A 51 -19.83 1.02 -12.81
CA THR A 51 -18.89 1.01 -11.68
C THR A 51 -19.50 0.32 -10.46
N ALA A 52 -20.76 0.64 -10.13
CA ALA A 52 -21.49 -0.01 -9.04
C ALA A 52 -21.76 -1.50 -9.31
N ALA A 53 -21.91 -1.89 -10.58
CA ALA A 53 -22.04 -3.28 -11.01
C ALA A 53 -20.70 -4.04 -11.05
N GLY A 54 -19.57 -3.36 -10.87
CA GLY A 54 -18.22 -3.96 -10.91
C GLY A 54 -17.60 -4.04 -12.32
N ASP A 55 -18.30 -3.57 -13.37
CA ASP A 55 -17.77 -3.55 -14.74
C ASP A 55 -16.96 -2.27 -15.01
N ILE A 56 -15.76 -2.21 -14.45
CA ILE A 56 -14.89 -1.04 -14.51
C ILE A 56 -14.44 -0.73 -15.95
N ASN A 57 -14.18 -1.76 -16.77
CA ASN A 57 -13.74 -1.55 -18.14
C ASN A 57 -14.82 -0.92 -19.00
N LYS A 58 -16.08 -1.34 -18.83
CA LYS A 58 -17.21 -0.73 -19.52
C LYS A 58 -17.47 0.70 -19.02
N ALA A 59 -17.33 0.93 -17.72
CA ALA A 59 -17.45 2.27 -17.13
C ALA A 59 -16.45 3.25 -17.74
N ILE A 60 -15.19 2.85 -17.94
CA ILE A 60 -14.15 3.67 -18.60
C ILE A 60 -14.58 4.01 -20.03
N LYS A 61 -14.97 3.03 -20.84
CA LYS A 61 -15.43 3.28 -22.22
C LYS A 61 -16.61 4.27 -22.32
N LEU A 62 -17.53 4.18 -21.36
CA LEU A 62 -18.66 5.10 -21.28
C LEU A 62 -18.23 6.53 -20.93
N LEU A 63 -17.25 6.68 -20.01
CA LEU A 63 -16.66 7.98 -19.66
C LEU A 63 -15.85 8.58 -20.82
N GLU A 64 -15.08 7.77 -21.54
CA GLU A 64 -14.35 8.20 -22.74
C GLU A 64 -15.34 8.69 -23.81
N LYS A 65 -16.48 7.99 -23.97
CA LYS A 65 -17.56 8.46 -24.85
C LYS A 65 -18.17 9.78 -24.36
N ALA A 66 -18.43 9.94 -23.06
CA ALA A 66 -18.92 11.18 -22.48
C ALA A 66 -17.95 12.34 -22.76
N LEU A 67 -16.63 12.12 -22.56
CA LEU A 67 -15.58 13.11 -22.85
C LEU A 67 -15.46 13.46 -24.33
N SER A 68 -15.71 12.52 -25.24
CA SER A 68 -15.69 12.79 -26.68
C SER A 68 -16.84 13.72 -27.12
N LEU A 69 -17.92 13.77 -26.34
CA LEU A 69 -19.08 14.63 -26.60
C LEU A 69 -19.01 15.98 -25.88
N ALA A 70 -18.47 15.99 -24.64
CA ALA A 70 -18.31 17.21 -23.85
C ALA A 70 -17.24 17.05 -22.79
N SER A 71 -16.35 18.02 -22.66
CA SER A 71 -15.27 17.99 -21.67
C SER A 71 -15.69 18.66 -20.37
N PHE A 72 -15.88 17.86 -19.31
CA PHE A 72 -16.16 18.33 -17.97
C PHE A 72 -15.16 17.75 -16.97
N ALA A 73 -14.70 18.57 -16.02
CA ALA A 73 -13.75 18.15 -14.99
C ALA A 73 -14.23 16.93 -14.17
N ILE A 74 -15.56 16.81 -13.97
CA ILE A 74 -16.14 15.67 -13.24
C ILE A 74 -15.95 14.34 -13.99
N TYR A 75 -15.87 14.33 -15.32
CA TYR A 75 -15.61 13.14 -16.12
C TYR A 75 -14.14 12.72 -16.02
N HIS A 76 -13.23 13.70 -16.01
CA HIS A 76 -11.81 13.46 -15.73
C HIS A 76 -11.62 12.92 -14.31
N LEU A 77 -12.31 13.49 -13.30
CA LEU A 77 -12.28 12.98 -11.92
C LEU A 77 -12.72 11.50 -11.86
N ALA A 78 -13.83 11.17 -12.53
CA ALA A 78 -14.35 9.81 -12.56
C ALA A 78 -13.37 8.84 -13.25
N LEU A 79 -12.76 9.23 -14.39
CA LEU A 79 -11.76 8.41 -15.07
C LEU A 79 -10.50 8.24 -14.21
N ALA A 80 -9.99 9.31 -13.61
CA ALA A 80 -8.84 9.22 -12.70
C ALA A 80 -9.08 8.22 -11.57
N LYS A 81 -10.28 8.26 -10.96
CA LYS A 81 -10.69 7.31 -9.92
C LYS A 81 -10.68 5.87 -10.43
N LEU A 82 -11.27 5.59 -11.61
CA LEU A 82 -11.33 4.24 -12.18
C LEU A 82 -9.95 3.73 -12.58
N TYR A 83 -9.10 4.58 -13.14
CA TYR A 83 -7.72 4.21 -13.47
C TYR A 83 -6.88 3.92 -12.22
N VAL A 84 -7.08 4.66 -11.11
CA VAL A 84 -6.46 4.32 -9.81
C VAL A 84 -6.91 2.95 -9.33
N LEU A 85 -8.20 2.61 -9.44
CA LEU A 85 -8.72 1.29 -9.05
C LEU A 85 -8.10 0.15 -9.88
N LEU A 86 -7.82 0.39 -11.16
CA LEU A 86 -7.15 -0.58 -12.03
C LEU A 86 -5.62 -0.57 -11.91
N GLY A 87 -5.03 0.27 -11.07
CA GLY A 87 -3.57 0.43 -10.97
C GLY A 87 -2.93 1.13 -12.17
N LYS A 88 -3.72 1.70 -13.10
CA LYS A 88 -3.24 2.42 -14.29
C LYS A 88 -2.85 3.86 -13.94
N VAL A 89 -1.75 4.01 -13.19
CA VAL A 89 -1.37 5.28 -12.55
C VAL A 89 -1.07 6.38 -13.57
N SER A 90 -0.43 6.08 -14.70
CA SER A 90 -0.15 7.08 -15.74
C SER A 90 -1.43 7.68 -16.33
N ASN A 91 -2.42 6.83 -16.65
CA ASN A 91 -3.73 7.30 -17.11
C ASN A 91 -4.44 8.11 -16.02
N ALA A 92 -4.39 7.64 -14.77
CA ALA A 92 -4.95 8.36 -13.64
C ALA A 92 -4.34 9.75 -13.48
N ALA A 93 -3.01 9.89 -13.60
CA ALA A 93 -2.31 11.16 -13.47
C ALA A 93 -2.73 12.18 -14.54
N VAL A 94 -2.87 11.76 -15.81
CA VAL A 94 -3.34 12.64 -16.90
C VAL A 94 -4.73 13.19 -16.58
N HIS A 95 -5.66 12.34 -16.18
CA HIS A 95 -7.02 12.76 -15.86
C HIS A 95 -7.11 13.54 -14.55
N TYR A 96 -6.27 13.22 -13.57
CA TYR A 96 -6.14 13.98 -12.33
C TYR A 96 -5.73 15.44 -12.62
N GLN A 97 -4.69 15.65 -13.44
CA GLN A 97 -4.25 16.99 -13.82
C GLN A 97 -5.35 17.76 -14.57
N SER A 98 -6.07 17.10 -15.48
CA SER A 98 -7.19 17.72 -16.19
C SER A 98 -8.33 18.09 -15.25
N ALA A 99 -8.61 17.29 -14.23
CA ALA A 99 -9.64 17.59 -13.23
C ALA A 99 -9.28 18.79 -12.36
N LEU A 100 -8.00 18.97 -12.01
CA LEU A 100 -7.53 20.09 -11.17
C LEU A 100 -7.72 21.48 -11.79
N GLN A 101 -7.90 21.58 -13.13
CA GLN A 101 -8.05 22.87 -13.81
C GLN A 101 -9.36 23.61 -13.46
N THR A 102 -10.26 22.99 -12.72
CA THR A 102 -11.58 23.54 -12.36
C THR A 102 -11.73 23.63 -10.85
N ALA A 103 -12.09 24.82 -10.34
CA ALA A 103 -12.21 25.05 -8.89
C ALA A 103 -13.58 24.70 -8.28
N ASP A 104 -14.56 24.30 -9.09
CA ASP A 104 -15.95 24.18 -8.64
C ASP A 104 -16.38 22.72 -8.43
N PHE A 105 -15.81 22.14 -7.39
CA PHE A 105 -16.11 20.80 -6.93
C PHE A 105 -16.88 20.80 -5.62
N SER A 106 -17.75 19.80 -5.42
CA SER A 106 -18.37 19.53 -4.12
C SER A 106 -17.34 19.04 -3.09
N ALA A 107 -17.71 19.02 -1.81
CA ALA A 107 -16.86 18.45 -0.77
C ALA A 107 -16.45 16.99 -1.06
N ALA A 108 -17.38 16.18 -1.61
CA ALA A 108 -17.13 14.80 -1.98
C ALA A 108 -16.18 14.66 -3.18
N ASP A 109 -16.26 15.58 -4.14
CA ASP A 109 -15.36 15.58 -5.30
C ASP A 109 -13.93 15.96 -4.88
N PHE A 110 -13.77 16.98 -4.01
CA PHE A 110 -12.47 17.32 -3.42
C PHE A 110 -11.87 16.17 -2.59
N ASP A 111 -12.69 15.47 -1.79
CA ASP A 111 -12.26 14.28 -1.07
C ASP A 111 -11.79 13.18 -2.03
N THR A 112 -12.51 12.96 -3.13
CA THR A 112 -12.11 12.00 -4.16
C THR A 112 -10.79 12.38 -4.82
N LEU A 113 -10.61 13.67 -5.19
CA LEU A 113 -9.34 14.19 -5.73
C LEU A 113 -8.18 14.00 -4.76
N ALA A 114 -8.39 14.29 -3.46
CA ALA A 114 -7.38 14.10 -2.44
C ALA A 114 -6.95 12.63 -2.30
N ASN A 115 -7.92 11.70 -2.36
CA ASN A 115 -7.64 10.27 -2.32
C ASN A 115 -6.86 9.81 -3.57
N ILE A 116 -7.18 10.34 -4.76
CA ILE A 116 -6.43 10.10 -6.00
C ILE A 116 -5.01 10.65 -5.85
N ALA A 117 -4.84 11.90 -5.41
CA ALA A 117 -3.54 12.52 -5.17
C ALA A 117 -2.67 11.68 -4.22
N THR A 118 -3.25 11.18 -3.13
CA THR A 118 -2.56 10.27 -2.19
C THR A 118 -2.07 9.00 -2.89
N ARG A 119 -2.89 8.40 -3.78
CA ARG A 119 -2.52 7.20 -4.54
C ARG A 119 -1.46 7.46 -5.62
N LEU A 120 -1.41 8.68 -6.11
CA LEU A 120 -0.40 9.15 -7.06
C LEU A 120 0.91 9.60 -6.38
N GLY A 121 0.94 9.67 -5.04
CA GLY A 121 2.10 10.14 -4.28
C GLY A 121 2.19 11.68 -4.16
N HIS A 122 1.17 12.42 -4.62
CA HIS A 122 1.08 13.88 -4.51
C HIS A 122 0.50 14.28 -3.14
N TYR A 123 1.27 14.03 -2.07
CA TYR A 123 0.76 14.16 -0.70
C TYR A 123 0.42 15.59 -0.30
N ASP A 124 1.18 16.59 -0.77
CA ASP A 124 0.91 18.01 -0.47
C ASP A 124 -0.39 18.48 -1.12
N ASP A 125 -0.63 18.10 -2.37
CA ASP A 125 -1.89 18.34 -3.07
C ASP A 125 -3.04 17.65 -2.33
N ALA A 126 -2.84 16.39 -1.92
CA ALA A 126 -3.83 15.62 -1.16
C ALA A 126 -4.25 16.35 0.13
N LEU A 127 -3.29 16.89 0.89
CA LEU A 127 -3.59 17.65 2.10
C LEU A 127 -4.38 18.93 1.80
N ASN A 128 -4.00 19.68 0.78
CA ASN A 128 -4.68 20.91 0.39
C ASN A 128 -6.11 20.65 -0.08
N LEU A 129 -6.29 19.64 -0.93
CA LEU A 129 -7.61 19.20 -1.42
C LEU A 129 -8.49 18.69 -0.27
N GLN A 130 -7.90 17.93 0.68
CA GLN A 130 -8.63 17.42 1.82
C GLN A 130 -9.07 18.53 2.79
N LYS A 131 -8.23 19.56 2.99
CA LYS A 131 -8.60 20.76 3.72
C LYS A 131 -9.76 21.49 3.04
N ALA A 132 -9.74 21.62 1.71
CA ALA A 132 -10.82 22.22 0.94
C ALA A 132 -12.13 21.44 1.05
N ALA A 133 -12.07 20.10 1.02
CA ALA A 133 -13.23 19.23 1.26
C ALA A 133 -13.82 19.45 2.66
N TYR A 134 -12.96 19.45 3.68
CA TYR A 134 -13.37 19.63 5.08
C TYR A 134 -13.99 21.02 5.33
N GLN A 135 -13.44 22.08 4.77
CA GLN A 135 -14.02 23.41 4.89
C GLN A 135 -15.44 23.51 4.31
N ARG A 136 -15.72 22.75 3.23
CA ARG A 136 -17.06 22.73 2.61
C ARG A 136 -18.09 21.87 3.36
N ASN A 137 -17.63 20.85 4.08
CA ASN A 137 -18.52 19.97 4.84
C ASN A 137 -17.79 19.38 6.08
N LYS A 138 -17.77 20.16 7.16
CA LYS A 138 -17.13 19.80 8.44
C LYS A 138 -17.89 18.69 9.18
N ASP A 139 -19.16 18.48 8.87
CA ASP A 139 -19.98 17.48 9.54
C ASP A 139 -19.89 16.09 8.91
N ASN A 140 -19.28 15.99 7.73
CA ASN A 140 -19.02 14.69 7.11
C ASN A 140 -17.86 13.99 7.83
N LEU A 141 -18.20 12.90 8.53
CA LEU A 141 -17.27 12.16 9.37
C LEU A 141 -16.13 11.50 8.54
N GLN A 142 -16.45 11.04 7.31
CA GLN A 142 -15.45 10.42 6.45
C GLN A 142 -14.43 11.45 5.94
N ILE A 143 -14.88 12.63 5.54
CA ILE A 143 -13.99 13.73 5.14
C ILE A 143 -13.08 14.15 6.30
N SER A 144 -13.66 14.27 7.51
CA SER A 144 -12.90 14.58 8.73
C SER A 144 -11.84 13.51 9.01
N TYR A 145 -12.19 12.24 8.88
CA TYR A 145 -11.26 11.13 9.04
C TYR A 145 -10.14 11.15 7.99
N ASN A 146 -10.48 11.36 6.72
CA ASN A 146 -9.51 11.43 5.64
C ASN A 146 -8.53 12.60 5.84
N LEU A 147 -9.00 13.75 6.35
CA LEU A 147 -8.12 14.86 6.74
C LEU A 147 -7.16 14.47 7.87
N ALA A 148 -7.64 13.77 8.89
CA ALA A 148 -6.79 13.29 9.97
C ALA A 148 -5.71 12.30 9.45
N VAL A 149 -6.04 11.45 8.47
CA VAL A 149 -5.07 10.57 7.79
C VAL A 149 -4.03 11.38 7.01
N CYS A 150 -4.44 12.43 6.28
CA CYS A 150 -3.51 13.34 5.59
C CYS A 150 -2.59 14.05 6.59
N PHE A 151 -3.08 14.51 7.73
CA PHE A 151 -2.24 15.06 8.80
C PHE A 151 -1.21 14.04 9.29
N LYS A 152 -1.60 12.77 9.52
CA LYS A 152 -0.67 11.70 9.91
C LYS A 152 0.44 11.47 8.86
N ILE A 153 0.12 11.51 7.58
CA ILE A 153 1.07 11.36 6.47
C ILE A 153 2.12 12.48 6.50
N HIS A 154 1.71 13.70 6.85
CA HIS A 154 2.59 14.87 6.95
C HIS A 154 3.31 15.00 8.30
N GLY A 155 3.01 14.13 9.28
CA GLY A 155 3.60 14.20 10.62
C GLY A 155 2.96 15.27 11.52
N LEU A 156 1.83 15.83 11.13
CA LEU A 156 1.01 16.77 11.91
C LEU A 156 0.15 15.95 12.89
N PHE A 157 0.84 15.34 13.88
CA PHE A 157 0.22 14.34 14.75
C PHE A 157 -0.76 14.94 15.77
N ASP A 158 -0.53 16.17 16.22
CA ASP A 158 -1.41 16.84 17.19
C ASP A 158 -2.73 17.25 16.54
N GLU A 159 -2.69 17.77 15.31
CA GLU A 159 -3.88 18.10 14.51
C GLU A 159 -4.68 16.83 14.19
N ALA A 160 -3.99 15.77 13.79
CA ALA A 160 -4.63 14.48 13.53
C ALA A 160 -5.33 13.96 14.79
N LYS A 161 -4.65 13.97 15.95
CA LYS A 161 -5.18 13.51 17.22
C LYS A 161 -6.42 14.30 17.64
N SER A 162 -6.36 15.63 17.58
CA SER A 162 -7.48 16.50 17.92
C SER A 162 -8.72 16.15 17.08
N LEU A 163 -8.56 15.99 15.77
CA LEU A 163 -9.67 15.69 14.88
C LEU A 163 -10.23 14.27 15.11
N LEU A 164 -9.37 13.29 15.37
CA LEU A 164 -9.78 11.91 15.70
C LEU A 164 -10.53 11.82 17.04
N GLN A 165 -10.14 12.61 18.05
CA GLN A 165 -10.86 12.69 19.31
C GLN A 165 -12.27 13.27 19.12
N GLN A 166 -12.41 14.32 18.31
CA GLN A 166 -13.72 14.87 17.96
C GLN A 166 -14.59 13.81 17.24
N LEU A 167 -14.02 13.07 16.28
CA LEU A 167 -14.71 12.00 15.57
C LEU A 167 -15.21 10.89 16.50
N THR A 168 -14.37 10.40 17.41
CA THR A 168 -14.75 9.35 18.36
C THR A 168 -15.72 9.83 19.44
N THR A 169 -15.89 11.14 19.61
CA THR A 169 -16.92 11.75 20.46
C THR A 169 -18.24 11.88 19.71
N LYS A 170 -18.22 12.40 18.48
CA LYS A 170 -19.42 12.55 17.63
C LYS A 170 -20.02 11.19 17.24
N GLN A 171 -19.17 10.24 16.87
CA GLN A 171 -19.54 8.88 16.43
C GLN A 171 -18.72 7.84 17.20
N PRO A 172 -19.18 7.38 18.36
CA PRO A 172 -18.44 6.44 19.19
C PRO A 172 -18.09 5.11 18.55
N ARG A 173 -18.80 4.71 17.49
CA ARG A 173 -18.55 3.46 16.75
C ARG A 173 -17.71 3.64 15.48
N PHE A 174 -17.10 4.79 15.26
CA PHE A 174 -16.25 5.03 14.09
C PHE A 174 -14.90 4.32 14.27
N TYR A 175 -14.86 3.01 14.01
CA TYR A 175 -13.74 2.12 14.35
C TYR A 175 -12.40 2.54 13.73
N GLN A 176 -12.39 3.08 12.49
CA GLN A 176 -11.16 3.56 11.85
C GLN A 176 -10.52 4.73 12.64
N ALA A 177 -11.35 5.62 13.21
CA ALA A 177 -10.85 6.72 14.03
C ALA A 177 -10.23 6.21 15.33
N HIS A 178 -10.82 5.19 15.96
CA HIS A 178 -10.25 4.55 17.15
C HIS A 178 -8.89 3.93 16.89
N TYR A 179 -8.73 3.23 15.77
CA TYR A 179 -7.44 2.68 15.37
C TYR A 179 -6.40 3.79 15.16
N SER A 180 -6.75 4.79 14.35
CA SER A 180 -5.84 5.90 14.09
C SER A 180 -5.47 6.70 15.34
N LEU A 181 -6.39 6.81 16.30
CA LEU A 181 -6.14 7.44 17.59
C LEU A 181 -5.21 6.59 18.47
N ALA A 182 -5.42 5.27 18.52
CA ALA A 182 -4.57 4.36 19.27
C ALA A 182 -3.10 4.41 18.81
N GLU A 183 -2.85 4.59 17.51
CA GLU A 183 -1.48 4.80 17.00
C GLU A 183 -0.79 6.09 17.49
N LEU A 184 -1.57 7.09 17.93
CA LEU A 184 -1.10 8.41 18.33
C LEU A 184 -1.14 8.67 19.85
N ASN A 185 -1.79 7.79 20.61
CA ASN A 185 -2.00 7.98 22.05
C ASN A 185 -0.68 8.08 22.82
N THR A 186 -0.72 8.84 23.91
CA THR A 186 0.23 8.83 25.01
C THR A 186 -0.25 7.85 26.10
N VAL A 187 0.53 7.64 27.16
CA VAL A 187 0.15 6.78 28.30
C VAL A 187 -1.20 7.19 28.90
N LEU A 188 -1.39 8.49 29.17
CA LEU A 188 -2.64 9.00 29.78
C LEU A 188 -3.87 8.79 28.87
N ASP A 189 -3.70 9.02 27.58
CA ASP A 189 -4.77 8.79 26.58
C ASP A 189 -5.14 7.30 26.47
N ALA A 190 -4.14 6.42 26.59
CA ALA A 190 -4.32 4.98 26.46
C ALA A 190 -5.26 4.43 27.55
N GLU A 191 -5.09 4.84 28.82
CA GLU A 191 -5.93 4.38 29.92
C GLU A 191 -7.42 4.70 29.69
N GLN A 192 -7.71 5.95 29.32
CA GLN A 192 -9.09 6.39 29.05
C GLN A 192 -9.67 5.69 27.81
N HIS A 193 -8.84 5.49 26.80
CA HIS A 193 -9.27 4.88 25.53
C HIS A 193 -9.58 3.39 25.68
N ILE A 194 -8.82 2.65 26.52
CA ILE A 194 -9.04 1.23 26.80
C ILE A 194 -10.46 0.99 27.33
N GLN A 195 -10.90 1.74 28.35
CA GLN A 195 -12.23 1.56 28.94
C GLN A 195 -13.34 1.72 27.88
N LYS A 196 -13.19 2.70 26.99
CA LYS A 196 -14.15 2.94 25.91
C LYS A 196 -14.14 1.80 24.88
N LEU A 197 -12.95 1.34 24.47
CA LEU A 197 -12.78 0.29 23.48
C LEU A 197 -13.29 -1.08 23.97
N GLN A 198 -13.07 -1.42 25.22
CA GLN A 198 -13.59 -2.66 25.82
C GLN A 198 -15.11 -2.73 25.70
N THR A 199 -15.82 -1.63 26.07
CA THR A 199 -17.28 -1.56 25.96
C THR A 199 -17.77 -1.69 24.51
N LEU A 200 -16.99 -1.18 23.53
CA LEU A 200 -17.34 -1.28 22.10
C LEU A 200 -17.06 -2.68 21.54
N ALA A 201 -15.91 -3.26 21.87
CA ALA A 201 -15.50 -4.58 21.38
C ALA A 201 -16.47 -5.69 21.80
N ASP A 202 -16.99 -5.63 23.05
CA ASP A 202 -17.94 -6.62 23.58
C ASP A 202 -19.32 -6.57 22.88
N LYS A 203 -19.70 -5.40 22.37
CA LYS A 203 -20.99 -5.15 21.72
C LYS A 203 -20.96 -5.34 20.21
N GLU A 204 -19.78 -5.35 19.62
CA GLU A 204 -19.63 -5.36 18.17
C GLU A 204 -19.77 -6.76 17.60
N LYS A 205 -20.57 -6.89 16.54
CA LYS A 205 -20.81 -8.15 15.83
C LYS A 205 -20.12 -8.24 14.48
N SER A 206 -19.68 -7.09 13.92
CA SER A 206 -18.92 -7.07 12.68
C SER A 206 -17.48 -7.54 12.93
N ILE A 207 -17.07 -8.60 12.24
CA ILE A 207 -15.73 -9.19 12.37
C ILE A 207 -14.64 -8.16 12.07
N VAL A 208 -14.85 -7.31 11.06
CA VAL A 208 -13.88 -6.29 10.67
C VAL A 208 -13.74 -5.22 11.76
N GLU A 209 -14.86 -4.74 12.30
CA GLU A 209 -14.85 -3.74 13.37
C GLU A 209 -14.26 -4.32 14.66
N GLN A 210 -14.62 -5.57 14.99
CA GLN A 210 -14.08 -6.27 16.15
C GLN A 210 -12.56 -6.46 16.04
N GLN A 211 -12.05 -6.83 14.86
CA GLN A 211 -10.61 -6.88 14.58
C GLN A 211 -9.94 -5.54 14.92
N VAL A 212 -10.51 -4.44 14.44
CA VAL A 212 -9.95 -3.11 14.63
C VAL A 212 -10.00 -2.68 16.09
N TYR A 213 -11.08 -2.96 16.82
CA TYR A 213 -11.16 -2.65 18.25
C TYR A 213 -10.15 -3.45 19.07
N PHE A 214 -10.01 -4.76 18.82
CA PHE A 214 -8.97 -5.55 19.50
C PHE A 214 -7.57 -5.04 19.20
N HIS A 215 -7.30 -4.70 17.94
CA HIS A 215 -6.01 -4.13 17.58
C HIS A 215 -5.74 -2.79 18.25
N SER A 216 -6.76 -1.94 18.35
CA SER A 216 -6.67 -0.65 19.05
C SER A 216 -6.43 -0.82 20.56
N LEU A 217 -7.06 -1.83 21.18
CA LEU A 217 -6.78 -2.21 22.56
C LEU A 217 -5.32 -2.64 22.74
N ALA A 218 -4.82 -3.51 21.84
CA ALA A 218 -3.44 -3.97 21.89
C ALA A 218 -2.44 -2.82 21.86
N LEU A 219 -2.62 -1.85 20.94
CA LEU A 219 -1.77 -0.67 20.85
C LEU A 219 -1.81 0.19 22.14
N ASN A 220 -2.98 0.38 22.74
CA ASN A 220 -3.09 1.15 23.98
C ASN A 220 -2.42 0.42 25.16
N TYR A 221 -2.59 -0.91 25.30
CA TYR A 221 -1.88 -1.67 26.32
C TYR A 221 -0.36 -1.63 26.12
N GLU A 222 0.11 -1.64 24.87
CA GLU A 222 1.51 -1.49 24.55
C GLU A 222 2.07 -0.10 24.98
N HIS A 223 1.31 0.99 24.82
CA HIS A 223 1.68 2.31 25.34
C HIS A 223 1.80 2.33 26.87
N LEU A 224 1.08 1.45 27.59
CA LEU A 224 1.18 1.27 29.03
C LEU A 224 2.29 0.29 29.44
N ASN A 225 3.05 -0.28 28.50
CA ASN A 225 3.99 -1.38 28.70
C ASN A 225 3.34 -2.65 29.32
N ASP A 226 2.02 -2.79 29.22
CA ASP A 226 1.31 -4.02 29.57
C ASP A 226 1.35 -4.99 28.38
N TYR A 227 2.51 -5.59 28.18
CA TYR A 227 2.78 -6.49 27.04
C TYR A 227 1.95 -7.76 27.07
N LYS A 228 1.52 -8.21 28.26
CA LYS A 228 0.63 -9.36 28.41
C LYS A 228 -0.73 -9.11 27.77
N ASN A 229 -1.38 -8.02 28.13
CA ASN A 229 -2.66 -7.66 27.54
C ASN A 229 -2.50 -7.21 26.08
N ALA A 230 -1.41 -6.50 25.74
CA ALA A 230 -1.10 -6.14 24.35
C ALA A 230 -1.03 -7.39 23.46
N PHE A 231 -0.26 -8.42 23.86
CA PHE A 231 -0.17 -9.68 23.11
C PHE A 231 -1.51 -10.40 22.99
N LYS A 232 -2.25 -10.51 24.10
CA LYS A 232 -3.60 -11.08 24.10
C LYS A 232 -4.50 -10.44 23.05
N TYR A 233 -4.54 -9.11 23.00
CA TYR A 233 -5.43 -8.40 22.10
C TYR A 233 -4.91 -8.36 20.65
N PHE A 234 -3.60 -8.39 20.42
CA PHE A 234 -3.05 -8.65 19.08
C PHE A 234 -3.48 -10.04 18.58
N ALA A 235 -3.36 -11.07 19.41
CA ALA A 235 -3.77 -12.43 19.05
C ALA A 235 -5.27 -12.50 18.74
N LEU A 236 -6.14 -11.92 19.58
CA LEU A 236 -7.57 -11.84 19.32
C LEU A 236 -7.89 -11.11 18.01
N SER A 237 -7.22 -9.99 17.74
CA SER A 237 -7.39 -9.24 16.50
C SER A 237 -7.04 -10.07 15.25
N LYS A 238 -6.00 -10.90 15.34
CA LYS A 238 -5.61 -11.81 14.25
C LYS A 238 -6.59 -12.98 14.12
N GLN A 239 -6.97 -13.58 15.22
CA GLN A 239 -7.82 -14.78 15.27
C GLN A 239 -9.20 -14.56 14.61
N VAL A 240 -9.84 -13.40 14.81
CA VAL A 240 -11.16 -13.11 14.23
C VAL A 240 -11.15 -13.12 12.70
N ILE A 241 -10.00 -12.92 12.07
CA ILE A 241 -9.81 -12.93 10.62
C ILE A 241 -9.17 -14.23 10.12
N ALA A 242 -8.22 -14.80 10.85
CA ALA A 242 -7.44 -15.98 10.44
C ALA A 242 -8.34 -17.14 9.98
N SER A 243 -9.45 -17.39 10.69
CA SER A 243 -10.43 -18.42 10.33
C SER A 243 -11.13 -18.21 8.98
N LYS A 244 -11.06 -17.01 8.42
CA LYS A 244 -11.63 -16.64 7.11
C LYS A 244 -10.61 -16.69 5.98
N LEU A 245 -9.33 -16.80 6.32
CA LEU A 245 -8.25 -16.86 5.34
C LEU A 245 -7.91 -18.32 5.02
N ASN A 246 -7.69 -18.58 3.75
CA ASN A 246 -7.21 -19.89 3.29
C ASN A 246 -5.70 -19.84 3.01
N TYR A 247 -4.92 -19.44 4.02
CA TYR A 247 -3.46 -19.46 3.94
C TYR A 247 -2.94 -20.80 4.45
N GLN A 248 -1.98 -21.37 3.73
CA GLN A 248 -1.29 -22.59 4.13
C GLN A 248 0.21 -22.41 3.93
N ALA A 249 0.98 -22.37 5.00
CA ALA A 249 2.43 -22.21 4.98
C ALA A 249 3.12 -23.26 4.08
N SER A 250 2.61 -24.50 4.08
CA SER A 250 3.13 -25.59 3.23
C SER A 250 3.01 -25.31 1.74
N GLN A 251 1.93 -24.66 1.28
CA GLN A 251 1.77 -24.25 -0.12
C GLN A 251 2.75 -23.13 -0.48
N HIS A 252 2.96 -22.17 0.42
CA HIS A 252 3.94 -21.11 0.23
C HIS A 252 5.37 -21.69 0.19
N HIS A 253 5.70 -22.57 1.12
CA HIS A 253 6.98 -23.28 1.12
C HIS A 253 7.22 -24.03 -0.20
N HIS A 254 6.23 -24.80 -0.65
CA HIS A 254 6.32 -25.51 -1.95
C HIS A 254 6.55 -24.55 -3.12
N PHE A 255 5.86 -23.41 -3.15
CA PHE A 255 6.08 -22.37 -4.16
C PHE A 255 7.52 -21.83 -4.12
N CYS A 256 8.07 -21.51 -2.95
CA CYS A 256 9.43 -21.03 -2.79
C CYS A 256 10.48 -22.08 -3.23
N GLN A 257 10.28 -23.33 -2.85
CA GLN A 257 11.16 -24.43 -3.27
C GLN A 257 11.12 -24.66 -4.80
N LYS A 258 9.94 -24.57 -5.39
CA LYS A 258 9.77 -24.66 -6.85
C LYS A 258 10.47 -23.51 -7.55
N LEU A 259 10.35 -22.28 -7.03
CA LEU A 259 11.02 -21.10 -7.56
C LEU A 259 12.56 -21.27 -7.54
N ILE A 260 13.14 -21.72 -6.42
CA ILE A 260 14.57 -22.02 -6.31
C ILE A 260 14.98 -23.10 -7.31
N THR A 261 14.19 -24.15 -7.45
CA THR A 261 14.49 -25.27 -8.33
C THR A 261 14.49 -24.83 -9.80
N GLN A 262 13.46 -24.11 -10.23
CA GLN A 262 13.38 -23.59 -11.60
C GLN A 262 14.51 -22.58 -11.88
N SER A 263 14.77 -21.70 -10.93
CA SER A 263 15.88 -20.75 -11.01
C SER A 263 17.25 -21.41 -11.19
N LYS A 264 17.48 -22.59 -10.59
CA LYS A 264 18.72 -23.37 -10.79
C LYS A 264 18.78 -24.07 -12.15
N GLN A 265 17.64 -24.55 -12.64
CA GLN A 265 17.55 -25.36 -13.85
C GLN A 265 17.46 -24.54 -15.14
N GLN A 266 16.95 -23.31 -15.03
CA GLN A 266 16.66 -22.49 -16.19
C GLN A 266 17.43 -21.17 -16.16
N VAL A 267 17.98 -20.80 -17.30
CA VAL A 267 18.60 -19.49 -17.53
C VAL A 267 17.66 -18.69 -18.43
N LEU A 268 17.08 -17.64 -17.86
CA LEU A 268 16.23 -16.72 -18.62
C LEU A 268 17.07 -15.89 -19.59
N ALA A 269 16.57 -15.71 -20.81
CA ALA A 269 17.19 -14.83 -21.78
C ALA A 269 17.15 -13.38 -21.23
N ARG A 270 18.31 -12.74 -21.16
CA ARG A 270 18.45 -11.35 -20.75
C ARG A 270 18.08 -10.41 -21.88
N SER A 271 17.49 -9.29 -21.55
CA SER A 271 17.27 -8.19 -22.49
C SER A 271 18.56 -7.37 -22.67
N ASP A 272 18.58 -6.52 -23.71
CA ASP A 272 19.66 -5.55 -23.95
C ASP A 272 19.39 -4.20 -23.25
N SER A 273 18.51 -4.17 -22.23
CA SER A 273 18.15 -2.93 -21.53
C SER A 273 19.31 -2.41 -20.70
N GLU A 274 19.67 -1.15 -20.92
CA GLU A 274 20.64 -0.41 -20.11
C GLU A 274 20.02 0.19 -18.84
N PHE A 275 18.70 0.04 -18.66
CA PHE A 275 18.00 0.54 -17.49
C PHE A 275 18.49 -0.16 -16.22
N SER A 276 18.96 0.64 -15.25
CA SER A 276 19.60 0.17 -14.02
C SER A 276 18.85 0.65 -12.77
N PRO A 277 17.64 0.12 -12.52
CA PRO A 277 16.86 0.47 -11.34
C PRO A 277 17.44 -0.17 -10.08
N VAL A 278 17.17 0.46 -8.93
CA VAL A 278 17.42 -0.13 -7.62
C VAL A 278 16.09 -0.67 -7.07
N PHE A 279 16.10 -1.92 -6.60
CA PHE A 279 14.98 -2.53 -5.88
C PHE A 279 15.38 -2.74 -4.41
N VAL A 280 14.52 -2.31 -3.50
CA VAL A 280 14.67 -2.60 -2.07
C VAL A 280 13.58 -3.59 -1.68
N VAL A 281 13.98 -4.81 -1.36
CA VAL A 281 13.08 -5.93 -1.07
C VAL A 281 13.33 -6.49 0.32
N GLY A 282 12.37 -7.23 0.86
CA GLY A 282 12.51 -7.85 2.17
C GLY A 282 11.18 -8.20 2.79
N MET A 283 11.19 -8.89 3.92
CA MET A 283 9.96 -8.98 4.68
C MET A 283 9.45 -7.59 5.09
N PRO A 284 8.16 -7.33 5.07
CA PRO A 284 7.62 -6.14 5.73
C PRO A 284 8.18 -6.00 7.15
N ARG A 285 8.47 -4.78 7.58
CA ARG A 285 9.06 -4.45 8.89
C ARG A 285 10.53 -4.88 9.10
N SER A 286 11.23 -5.29 8.05
CA SER A 286 12.68 -5.60 8.11
C SER A 286 13.59 -4.37 7.96
N GLY A 287 13.05 -3.18 7.70
CA GLY A 287 13.83 -1.96 7.52
C GLY A 287 13.92 -1.47 6.07
N THR A 288 13.14 -2.02 5.14
CA THR A 288 13.10 -1.60 3.73
C THR A 288 12.85 -0.11 3.56
N THR A 289 11.93 0.50 4.34
CA THR A 289 11.68 1.95 4.31
C THR A 289 12.86 2.77 4.78
N LEU A 290 13.64 2.27 5.75
CA LEU A 290 14.85 2.94 6.22
C LEU A 290 15.88 3.04 5.09
N VAL A 291 16.14 1.93 4.42
CA VAL A 291 17.08 1.87 3.29
C VAL A 291 16.64 2.75 2.14
N GLU A 292 15.35 2.72 1.77
CA GLU A 292 14.80 3.64 0.77
C GLU A 292 15.05 5.11 1.13
N LYS A 293 14.81 5.50 2.39
CA LYS A 293 15.03 6.89 2.84
C LYS A 293 16.51 7.29 2.84
N ILE A 294 17.39 6.38 3.19
CA ILE A 294 18.85 6.59 3.13
C ILE A 294 19.27 6.78 1.66
N LEU A 295 18.89 5.88 0.77
CA LEU A 295 19.24 5.96 -0.66
C LEU A 295 18.65 7.22 -1.33
N ASN A 296 17.44 7.62 -0.94
CA ASN A 296 16.76 8.81 -1.48
C ASN A 296 17.37 10.15 -1.02
N GLN A 297 18.45 10.14 -0.23
CA GLN A 297 19.29 11.33 0.01
C GLN A 297 20.31 11.58 -1.12
N SER A 298 20.53 10.59 -1.98
CA SER A 298 21.35 10.76 -3.18
C SER A 298 20.65 11.69 -4.20
N THR A 299 21.40 12.58 -4.82
CA THR A 299 20.91 13.41 -5.94
C THR A 299 20.78 12.62 -7.26
N GLN A 300 21.33 11.40 -7.31
CA GLN A 300 21.34 10.54 -8.48
C GLN A 300 20.15 9.58 -8.52
N LEU A 301 19.42 9.42 -7.38
CA LEU A 301 18.37 8.41 -7.22
C LEU A 301 17.09 9.04 -6.67
N ARG A 302 15.95 8.53 -7.10
CA ARG A 302 14.63 8.87 -6.56
C ARG A 302 13.85 7.64 -6.14
N GLY A 303 13.37 7.64 -4.88
CA GLY A 303 12.41 6.65 -4.40
C GLY A 303 11.05 6.83 -5.07
N ILE A 304 10.54 5.77 -5.67
CA ILE A 304 9.25 5.74 -6.38
C ILE A 304 8.16 4.99 -5.60
N GLY A 305 8.45 4.63 -4.35
CA GLY A 305 7.51 3.97 -3.44
C GLY A 305 7.36 2.47 -3.67
N GLU A 306 6.16 1.93 -3.37
CA GLU A 306 5.82 0.50 -3.48
C GLU A 306 4.97 0.27 -4.73
N LEU A 307 5.61 -0.16 -5.83
CA LEU A 307 4.91 -0.45 -7.08
C LEU A 307 4.55 -1.93 -7.18
N ASN A 308 3.26 -2.20 -7.45
CA ASN A 308 2.77 -3.57 -7.69
C ASN A 308 2.96 -4.04 -9.15
N ASP A 309 3.61 -3.23 -9.97
CA ASP A 309 3.70 -3.42 -11.41
C ASP A 309 4.37 -4.72 -11.80
N ILE A 310 5.49 -5.06 -11.16
CA ILE A 310 6.24 -6.29 -11.46
C ILE A 310 5.32 -7.51 -11.30
N ALA A 311 4.66 -7.63 -10.15
CA ALA A 311 3.74 -8.74 -9.88
C ALA A 311 2.56 -8.78 -10.87
N GLN A 312 1.95 -7.64 -11.16
CA GLN A 312 0.81 -7.54 -12.07
C GLN A 312 1.19 -7.83 -13.52
N LEU A 313 2.32 -7.31 -13.99
CA LEU A 313 2.79 -7.54 -15.35
C LEU A 313 3.12 -9.02 -15.58
N ILE A 314 3.75 -9.70 -14.62
CA ILE A 314 4.03 -11.12 -14.68
C ILE A 314 2.71 -11.92 -14.66
N GLN A 315 1.78 -11.58 -13.78
CA GLN A 315 0.45 -12.20 -13.71
C GLN A 315 -0.28 -12.09 -15.06
N HIS A 316 -0.29 -10.90 -15.66
CA HIS A 316 -0.93 -10.69 -16.96
C HIS A 316 -0.22 -11.44 -18.10
N ALA A 317 1.11 -11.39 -18.15
CA ALA A 317 1.88 -12.07 -19.18
C ALA A 317 1.72 -13.61 -19.15
N THR A 318 1.52 -14.16 -17.94
CA THR A 318 1.30 -15.59 -17.72
C THR A 318 -0.18 -15.99 -17.74
N GLN A 319 -1.09 -15.03 -17.82
CA GLN A 319 -2.54 -15.24 -17.69
C GLN A 319 -2.92 -16.02 -16.41
N SER A 320 -2.21 -15.77 -15.32
CA SER A 320 -2.40 -16.50 -14.08
C SER A 320 -3.46 -15.83 -13.22
N ALA A 321 -4.22 -16.64 -12.44
CA ALA A 321 -5.27 -16.13 -11.56
C ALA A 321 -4.69 -15.39 -10.36
N ARG A 322 -3.45 -15.69 -9.95
CA ARG A 322 -2.80 -15.17 -8.74
C ARG A 322 -1.39 -14.68 -9.04
N VAL A 323 -0.91 -13.74 -8.22
CA VAL A 323 0.46 -13.19 -8.30
C VAL A 323 1.51 -14.11 -7.66
N ILE A 324 1.10 -15.02 -6.77
CA ILE A 324 1.91 -16.08 -6.16
C ILE A 324 1.21 -17.40 -6.49
N ASP A 325 1.74 -18.12 -7.49
CA ASP A 325 1.13 -19.34 -7.99
C ASP A 325 2.20 -20.22 -8.64
N SER A 326 2.18 -21.53 -8.34
CA SER A 326 3.10 -22.49 -8.91
C SER A 326 2.92 -22.66 -10.42
N GLU A 327 1.69 -22.53 -10.96
CA GLU A 327 1.42 -22.55 -12.40
C GLU A 327 1.96 -21.28 -13.09
N MET A 328 1.87 -20.14 -12.41
CA MET A 328 2.48 -18.88 -12.90
C MET A 328 3.98 -19.06 -13.13
N LEU A 329 4.70 -19.71 -12.20
CA LEU A 329 6.14 -19.94 -12.35
C LEU A 329 6.45 -20.77 -13.62
N ASP A 330 5.72 -21.86 -13.86
CA ASP A 330 5.95 -22.72 -15.04
C ASP A 330 5.81 -21.91 -16.34
N LYS A 331 4.77 -21.09 -16.43
CA LYS A 331 4.53 -20.21 -17.58
C LYS A 331 5.57 -19.10 -17.68
N ALA A 332 5.97 -18.51 -16.56
CA ALA A 332 6.93 -17.41 -16.54
C ALA A 332 8.33 -17.85 -16.99
N TYR A 333 8.78 -19.02 -16.54
CA TYR A 333 10.08 -19.55 -16.96
C TYR A 333 10.08 -20.09 -18.38
N SER A 334 8.95 -20.55 -18.91
CA SER A 334 8.87 -21.11 -20.27
C SER A 334 8.65 -20.08 -21.39
N SER A 335 8.52 -18.79 -21.07
CA SER A 335 8.12 -17.77 -22.05
C SER A 335 8.92 -16.48 -21.92
N THR A 336 9.30 -15.90 -23.07
CA THR A 336 9.86 -14.54 -23.14
C THR A 336 8.82 -13.44 -22.95
N ALA A 337 7.54 -13.78 -22.84
CA ALA A 337 6.45 -12.80 -22.67
C ALA A 337 6.61 -11.96 -21.40
N VAL A 338 7.14 -12.56 -20.32
CA VAL A 338 7.39 -11.86 -19.05
C VAL A 338 8.44 -10.75 -19.23
N THR A 339 9.59 -11.06 -19.82
CA THR A 339 10.66 -10.06 -20.07
C THR A 339 10.13 -8.91 -20.94
N LYS A 340 9.35 -9.21 -21.97
CA LYS A 340 8.71 -8.18 -22.81
C LYS A 340 7.67 -7.34 -22.04
N ALA A 341 6.87 -7.96 -21.18
CA ALA A 341 5.87 -7.25 -20.38
C ALA A 341 6.53 -6.28 -19.39
N LEU A 342 7.66 -6.67 -18.79
CA LEU A 342 8.40 -5.83 -17.85
C LEU A 342 9.02 -4.57 -18.49
N ALA A 343 9.17 -4.52 -19.81
CA ALA A 343 9.61 -3.30 -20.50
C ALA A 343 8.67 -2.09 -20.23
N SER A 344 7.37 -2.33 -20.03
CA SER A 344 6.43 -1.26 -19.67
C SER A 344 6.65 -0.69 -18.26
N TYR A 345 7.21 -1.47 -17.34
CA TYR A 345 7.62 -0.99 -16.02
C TYR A 345 8.70 0.09 -16.13
N GLN A 346 9.69 -0.09 -17.03
CA GLN A 346 10.77 0.88 -17.24
C GLN A 346 10.23 2.28 -17.54
N GLN A 347 9.29 2.40 -18.48
CA GLN A 347 8.71 3.71 -18.85
C GLN A 347 8.07 4.40 -17.64
N ARG A 348 7.33 3.63 -16.84
CA ARG A 348 6.68 4.17 -15.63
C ARG A 348 7.68 4.54 -14.56
N ALA A 349 8.68 3.70 -14.30
CA ALA A 349 9.71 3.96 -13.30
C ALA A 349 10.52 5.22 -13.64
N GLN A 350 10.90 5.39 -14.92
CA GLN A 350 11.60 6.59 -15.42
C GLN A 350 10.75 7.86 -15.29
N LEU A 351 9.45 7.78 -15.56
CA LEU A 351 8.54 8.93 -15.38
C LEU A 351 8.45 9.32 -13.89
N LEU A 352 8.30 8.36 -12.99
CA LEU A 352 8.18 8.62 -11.54
C LEU A 352 9.49 9.09 -10.91
N SER A 353 10.64 8.73 -11.50
CA SER A 353 11.96 9.15 -11.01
C SER A 353 12.49 10.43 -11.68
N ASP A 354 11.71 11.07 -12.55
CA ASP A 354 12.14 12.25 -13.36
C ASP A 354 13.48 12.02 -14.07
N GLY A 355 13.67 10.81 -14.61
CA GLY A 355 14.88 10.41 -15.31
C GLY A 355 16.10 10.09 -14.43
N LEU A 356 15.98 10.18 -13.10
CA LEU A 356 16.99 9.69 -12.16
C LEU A 356 16.94 8.16 -12.05
N ILE A 357 17.93 7.56 -11.37
CA ILE A 357 17.87 6.14 -10.99
C ILE A 357 16.62 5.92 -10.14
N SER A 358 15.72 5.05 -10.58
CA SER A 358 14.51 4.73 -9.82
C SER A 358 14.82 3.75 -8.70
N CYS A 359 14.31 4.02 -7.49
CA CYS A 359 14.35 3.09 -6.36
C CYS A 359 12.93 2.61 -6.03
N ASP A 360 12.61 1.40 -6.44
CA ASP A 360 11.33 0.74 -6.11
C ASP A 360 11.49 -0.04 -4.80
N LYS A 361 10.77 0.37 -3.79
CA LYS A 361 10.76 -0.30 -2.50
C LYS A 361 9.47 -1.09 -2.34
N GLN A 362 9.27 -2.14 -3.15
CA GLN A 362 8.20 -3.10 -2.97
C GLN A 362 8.75 -4.35 -2.27
N PRO A 363 8.40 -4.57 -1.00
CA PRO A 363 8.96 -5.65 -0.19
C PRO A 363 8.91 -7.02 -0.87
N PHE A 364 7.81 -7.35 -1.53
CA PHE A 364 7.57 -8.68 -2.11
C PHE A 364 8.18 -8.91 -3.50
N ASN A 365 8.87 -7.93 -4.07
CA ASN A 365 9.58 -8.13 -5.35
C ASN A 365 10.71 -9.17 -5.26
N PHE A 366 11.04 -9.67 -4.07
CA PHE A 366 12.01 -10.77 -3.90
C PHE A 366 11.56 -12.08 -4.57
N TYR A 367 10.27 -12.29 -4.82
CA TYR A 367 9.79 -13.43 -5.61
C TYR A 367 10.15 -13.36 -7.09
N TYR A 368 10.43 -12.17 -7.59
CA TYR A 368 10.55 -11.90 -9.02
C TYR A 368 11.97 -11.54 -9.46
N ILE A 369 12.99 -11.79 -8.62
CA ILE A 369 14.39 -11.38 -8.86
C ILE A 369 14.93 -11.94 -10.19
N ASP A 370 14.69 -13.21 -10.51
CA ASP A 370 15.11 -13.80 -11.79
C ASP A 370 14.52 -13.05 -13.00
N PHE A 371 13.25 -12.71 -12.93
CA PHE A 371 12.54 -12.03 -14.02
C PHE A 371 12.93 -10.56 -14.13
N ILE A 372 13.16 -9.90 -12.99
CA ILE A 372 13.67 -8.52 -12.93
C ILE A 372 15.05 -8.47 -13.59
N LEU A 373 15.95 -9.39 -13.25
CA LEU A 373 17.31 -9.41 -13.79
C LEU A 373 17.37 -9.91 -15.24
N ALA A 374 16.40 -10.68 -15.69
CA ALA A 374 16.25 -11.00 -17.11
C ALA A 374 15.80 -9.78 -17.92
N ALA A 375 14.88 -8.96 -17.38
CA ALA A 375 14.38 -7.76 -18.04
C ALA A 375 15.32 -6.55 -17.89
N PHE A 376 16.03 -6.44 -16.76
CA PHE A 376 16.93 -5.33 -16.41
C PHE A 376 18.25 -5.88 -15.88
N PRO A 377 19.19 -6.28 -16.76
CA PRO A 377 20.43 -6.97 -16.36
C PRO A 377 21.33 -6.15 -15.43
N ASN A 378 21.21 -4.82 -15.46
CA ASN A 378 21.96 -3.88 -14.65
C ASN A 378 21.24 -3.48 -13.35
N ALA A 379 20.05 -4.05 -13.07
CA ALA A 379 19.33 -3.73 -11.84
C ALA A 379 20.12 -4.15 -10.60
N LYS A 380 20.02 -3.34 -9.54
CA LYS A 380 20.58 -3.63 -8.22
C LYS A 380 19.47 -3.94 -7.23
N ILE A 381 19.61 -5.03 -6.49
CA ILE A 381 18.56 -5.53 -5.59
C ILE A 381 19.12 -5.61 -4.18
N VAL A 382 18.62 -4.78 -3.28
CA VAL A 382 18.98 -4.77 -1.87
C VAL A 382 17.95 -5.59 -1.09
N CYS A 383 18.37 -6.75 -0.58
CA CYS A 383 17.54 -7.65 0.20
C CYS A 383 17.78 -7.40 1.69
N MET A 384 16.75 -6.89 2.37
CA MET A 384 16.83 -6.60 3.81
C MET A 384 16.73 -7.86 4.64
N GLN A 385 17.70 -8.06 5.53
CA GLN A 385 17.66 -9.08 6.57
C GLN A 385 17.54 -8.42 7.93
N ARG A 386 16.73 -9.01 8.81
CA ARG A 386 16.56 -8.59 10.19
C ARG A 386 16.45 -9.81 11.09
N GLU A 387 16.87 -9.67 12.34
CA GLU A 387 16.68 -10.72 13.36
C GLU A 387 15.23 -11.19 13.34
N TRP A 388 15.05 -12.52 13.20
CA TRP A 388 13.77 -13.08 12.80
C TRP A 388 12.66 -12.90 13.85
N ARG A 389 13.01 -12.92 15.17
CA ARG A 389 12.06 -12.70 16.26
C ARG A 389 11.54 -11.28 16.29
N ASP A 390 12.42 -10.29 16.12
CA ASP A 390 12.04 -8.88 15.99
C ASP A 390 11.18 -8.64 14.75
N CYS A 391 11.54 -9.27 13.63
CA CYS A 391 10.76 -9.17 12.40
C CYS A 391 9.38 -9.84 12.56
N SER A 392 9.33 -11.00 13.21
CA SER A 392 8.08 -11.74 13.46
C SER A 392 7.13 -10.95 14.35
N ILE A 393 7.59 -10.46 15.48
CA ILE A 393 6.77 -9.63 16.38
C ILE A 393 6.32 -8.34 15.67
N ALA A 394 7.20 -7.69 14.92
CA ALA A 394 6.83 -6.47 14.20
C ALA A 394 5.77 -6.71 13.11
N ASN A 395 5.77 -7.89 12.46
CA ASN A 395 4.73 -8.31 11.52
C ASN A 395 3.43 -8.68 12.24
N PHE A 396 3.52 -9.44 13.34
CA PHE A 396 2.35 -9.82 14.13
C PHE A 396 1.62 -8.61 14.70
N ARG A 397 2.35 -7.60 15.17
CA ARG A 397 1.83 -6.33 15.67
C ARG A 397 1.25 -5.41 14.58
N GLN A 398 1.46 -5.70 13.30
CA GLN A 398 0.94 -4.88 12.21
C GLN A 398 -0.45 -5.34 11.78
N MET A 399 -1.39 -4.41 11.69
CA MET A 399 -2.69 -4.69 11.09
C MET A 399 -2.58 -4.60 9.57
N TYR A 400 -2.53 -5.76 8.92
CA TYR A 400 -2.56 -5.84 7.46
C TYR A 400 -3.98 -6.06 6.95
N SER A 401 -4.24 -5.62 5.71
CA SER A 401 -5.52 -5.86 5.05
C SER A 401 -5.69 -7.34 4.71
N PRO A 402 -6.79 -7.98 5.11
CA PRO A 402 -7.08 -9.36 4.73
C PRO A 402 -7.31 -9.57 3.22
N GLN A 403 -7.52 -8.51 2.46
CA GLN A 403 -7.62 -8.57 1.00
C GLN A 403 -6.25 -8.70 0.31
N SER A 404 -5.16 -8.39 1.01
CA SER A 404 -3.81 -8.49 0.46
C SER A 404 -3.24 -9.89 0.65
N VAL A 405 -3.26 -10.70 -0.41
CA VAL A 405 -2.75 -12.08 -0.39
C VAL A 405 -1.29 -12.17 0.05
N PHE A 406 -0.49 -11.15 -0.23
CA PHE A 406 0.91 -11.08 0.20
C PHE A 406 1.09 -11.07 1.72
N HIS A 407 0.05 -10.68 2.49
CA HIS A 407 0.14 -10.55 3.94
C HIS A 407 -0.60 -11.65 4.70
N HIS A 408 -1.16 -12.66 4.02
CA HIS A 408 -1.91 -13.73 4.69
C HIS A 408 -1.07 -14.56 5.67
N TYR A 409 0.25 -14.62 5.48
CA TYR A 409 1.19 -15.23 6.43
C TYR A 409 1.23 -14.55 7.81
N SER A 410 0.76 -13.29 7.93
CA SER A 410 0.97 -12.46 9.12
C SER A 410 -0.07 -12.65 10.23
N PHE A 411 -0.95 -13.63 10.12
CA PHE A 411 -2.05 -13.81 11.05
C PHE A 411 -1.75 -14.80 12.19
N THR A 412 -0.71 -15.62 12.08
CA THR A 412 -0.17 -16.46 13.16
C THR A 412 1.35 -16.28 13.26
N LEU A 413 1.93 -16.54 14.42
CA LEU A 413 3.39 -16.45 14.59
C LEU A 413 4.10 -17.60 13.87
N GLU A 414 3.48 -18.78 13.82
CA GLU A 414 3.98 -19.96 13.14
C GLU A 414 4.11 -19.72 11.63
N ASP A 415 3.07 -19.12 11.02
CA ASP A 415 3.09 -18.77 9.60
C ASP A 415 4.14 -17.71 9.29
N ILE A 416 4.30 -16.71 10.19
CA ILE A 416 5.33 -15.67 10.05
C ILE A 416 6.73 -16.29 10.11
N ALA A 417 6.97 -17.21 11.05
CA ALA A 417 8.26 -17.88 11.20
C ALA A 417 8.59 -18.73 9.96
N SER A 418 7.63 -19.53 9.48
CA SER A 418 7.77 -20.32 8.25
C SER A 418 8.05 -19.44 7.04
N PHE A 419 7.30 -18.34 6.89
CA PHE A 419 7.49 -17.36 5.81
C PHE A 419 8.89 -16.72 5.85
N HIS A 420 9.38 -16.41 7.05
CA HIS A 420 10.73 -15.83 7.21
C HIS A 420 11.82 -16.82 6.77
N GLN A 421 11.69 -18.10 7.09
CA GLN A 421 12.64 -19.13 6.63
C GLN A 421 12.64 -19.25 5.10
N ASP A 422 11.46 -19.25 4.47
CA ASP A 422 11.33 -19.27 3.03
C ASP A 422 11.96 -18.04 2.38
N TYR A 423 11.73 -16.85 2.96
CA TYR A 423 12.34 -15.60 2.51
C TYR A 423 13.87 -15.69 2.54
N LEU A 424 14.46 -16.13 3.66
CA LEU A 424 15.91 -16.26 3.78
C LEU A 424 16.50 -17.25 2.78
N ALA A 425 15.82 -18.38 2.55
CA ALA A 425 16.24 -19.37 1.56
C ALA A 425 16.25 -18.78 0.13
N LEU A 426 15.21 -18.03 -0.24
CA LEU A 426 15.11 -17.37 -1.54
C LEU A 426 16.21 -16.32 -1.75
N VAL A 427 16.34 -15.37 -0.81
CA VAL A 427 17.31 -14.27 -1.01
C VAL A 427 18.75 -14.76 -0.95
N SER A 428 19.05 -15.79 -0.15
CA SER A 428 20.37 -16.42 -0.12
C SER A 428 20.67 -17.13 -1.45
N HIS A 429 19.65 -17.83 -2.02
CA HIS A 429 19.80 -18.42 -3.35
C HIS A 429 20.13 -17.37 -4.42
N PHE A 430 19.37 -16.26 -4.45
CA PHE A 430 19.58 -15.21 -5.44
C PHE A 430 20.87 -14.43 -5.23
N ALA A 431 21.30 -14.19 -4.00
CA ALA A 431 22.59 -13.57 -3.72
C ALA A 431 23.77 -14.43 -4.22
N ASN A 432 23.65 -15.75 -4.08
CA ASN A 432 24.67 -16.68 -4.61
C ASN A 432 24.63 -16.76 -6.14
N LYS A 433 23.47 -16.70 -6.75
CA LYS A 433 23.29 -16.77 -8.21
C LYS A 433 23.72 -15.49 -8.92
N TYR A 434 23.48 -14.34 -8.30
CA TYR A 434 23.70 -13.00 -8.87
C TYR A 434 24.49 -12.09 -7.91
N PRO A 435 25.74 -12.42 -7.57
CA PRO A 435 26.51 -11.70 -6.54
C PRO A 435 26.75 -10.21 -6.87
N GLU A 436 26.79 -9.84 -8.16
CA GLU A 436 26.97 -8.45 -8.60
C GLU A 436 25.66 -7.64 -8.59
N ASN A 437 24.50 -8.30 -8.52
CA ASN A 437 23.20 -7.68 -8.63
C ASN A 437 22.37 -7.74 -7.34
N VAL A 438 22.69 -8.66 -6.41
CA VAL A 438 21.90 -8.90 -5.19
C VAL A 438 22.78 -8.71 -3.95
N PHE A 439 22.39 -7.76 -3.10
CA PHE A 439 23.10 -7.41 -1.87
C PHE A 439 22.23 -7.71 -0.64
N LEU A 440 22.79 -8.48 0.31
CA LEU A 440 22.12 -8.77 1.58
C LEU A 440 22.51 -7.70 2.61
N GLN A 441 21.54 -6.88 3.05
CA GLN A 441 21.75 -5.83 4.04
C GLN A 441 21.14 -6.23 5.38
N SER A 442 21.97 -6.39 6.42
CA SER A 442 21.50 -6.56 7.79
C SER A 442 21.01 -5.24 8.37
N TYR A 443 19.80 -5.25 8.94
CA TYR A 443 19.25 -4.12 9.68
C TYR A 443 20.09 -3.78 10.92
N GLU A 444 20.50 -4.79 11.67
CA GLU A 444 21.28 -4.64 12.90
C GLU A 444 22.63 -4.01 12.62
N GLN A 445 23.32 -4.47 11.58
CA GLN A 445 24.61 -3.89 11.17
C GLN A 445 24.44 -2.46 10.67
N LEU A 446 23.38 -2.18 9.89
CA LEU A 446 23.09 -0.84 9.41
C LEU A 446 22.89 0.16 10.56
N VAL A 447 22.25 -0.29 11.64
CA VAL A 447 22.00 0.55 12.83
C VAL A 447 23.25 0.63 13.72
N ALA A 448 24.05 -0.43 13.79
CA ALA A 448 25.26 -0.46 14.62
C ALA A 448 26.44 0.35 14.03
N GLU A 449 26.60 0.26 12.70
CA GLU A 449 27.73 0.84 11.95
C GLU A 449 27.22 1.66 10.74
N PRO A 450 26.42 2.71 10.95
CA PRO A 450 25.66 3.36 9.89
C PRO A 450 26.55 3.92 8.77
N THR A 451 27.67 4.55 9.09
CA THR A 451 28.56 5.12 8.08
C THR A 451 29.15 4.04 7.17
N GLN A 452 29.71 2.96 7.75
CA GLN A 452 30.32 1.89 6.98
C GLN A 452 29.29 1.16 6.11
N GLN A 453 28.12 0.84 6.69
CA GLN A 453 27.07 0.10 5.97
C GLN A 453 26.45 0.93 4.85
N THR A 454 26.23 2.23 5.06
CA THR A 454 25.74 3.11 4.00
C THR A 454 26.75 3.32 2.89
N GLN A 455 28.06 3.38 3.20
CA GLN A 455 29.11 3.42 2.18
C GLN A 455 29.08 2.17 1.29
N LYS A 456 28.96 0.96 1.88
CA LYS A 456 28.83 -0.30 1.14
C LYS A 456 27.55 -0.32 0.28
N LEU A 457 26.44 0.13 0.85
CA LEU A 457 25.14 0.19 0.17
C LEU A 457 25.18 1.12 -1.05
N TYR A 458 25.77 2.31 -0.91
CA TYR A 458 25.90 3.28 -1.99
C TYR A 458 26.85 2.76 -3.08
N ALA A 459 27.99 2.20 -2.70
CA ALA A 459 28.93 1.58 -3.63
C ALA A 459 28.27 0.45 -4.44
N PHE A 460 27.48 -0.42 -3.78
CA PHE A 460 26.74 -1.48 -4.46
C PHE A 460 25.72 -0.94 -5.47
N CYS A 461 25.05 0.16 -5.14
CA CYS A 461 24.05 0.81 -6.01
C CYS A 461 24.66 1.75 -7.06
N ASP A 462 25.98 1.77 -7.22
CA ASP A 462 26.74 2.66 -8.12
C ASP A 462 26.45 4.15 -7.86
N LEU A 463 26.24 4.53 -6.58
CA LEU A 463 25.94 5.88 -6.13
C LEU A 463 27.14 6.53 -5.43
N SER A 464 27.26 7.83 -5.58
CA SER A 464 28.24 8.63 -4.84
C SER A 464 27.79 8.81 -3.39
N TRP A 465 28.53 8.27 -2.43
CA TRP A 465 28.19 8.39 -1.02
C TRP A 465 28.46 9.81 -0.50
N GLN A 466 27.54 10.30 0.33
CA GLN A 466 27.65 11.57 1.05
C GLN A 466 27.14 11.37 2.48
N GLU A 467 27.75 12.05 3.44
CA GLU A 467 27.41 11.91 4.86
C GLU A 467 25.97 12.35 5.19
N ASN A 468 25.39 13.24 4.38
CA ASN A 468 24.02 13.69 4.53
C ASN A 468 22.99 12.53 4.45
N CYS A 469 23.34 11.38 3.86
CA CYS A 469 22.47 10.20 3.82
C CYS A 469 22.06 9.72 5.22
N LEU A 470 22.88 9.99 6.25
CA LEU A 470 22.59 9.66 7.65
C LEU A 470 21.61 10.66 8.31
N THR A 471 21.33 11.79 7.67
CA THR A 471 20.39 12.80 8.17
C THR A 471 19.00 12.73 7.50
N PHE A 472 18.66 11.59 6.91
CA PHE A 472 17.39 11.34 6.20
C PHE A 472 16.14 11.73 7.02
N TYR A 473 16.20 11.64 8.36
CA TYR A 473 15.13 11.99 9.28
C TYR A 473 14.82 13.50 9.33
N LYS A 474 15.74 14.36 8.88
CA LYS A 474 15.52 15.81 8.77
C LYS A 474 14.65 16.16 7.56
N ASN A 475 14.52 15.26 6.62
CA ASN A 475 13.64 15.44 5.47
C ASN A 475 12.19 15.15 5.90
N ASN A 476 11.41 16.23 6.09
CA ASN A 476 10.01 16.16 6.50
C ASN A 476 9.06 15.72 5.37
N ALA A 477 9.56 15.12 4.29
CA ALA A 477 8.71 14.64 3.21
C ALA A 477 7.60 13.73 3.73
N ALA A 478 6.41 13.93 3.20
CA ALA A 478 5.24 13.14 3.51
C ALA A 478 5.50 11.65 3.26
N SER A 479 4.99 10.78 4.12
CA SER A 479 5.20 9.33 4.02
C SER A 479 3.97 8.55 4.45
N ALA A 480 3.48 7.71 3.55
CA ALA A 480 2.31 6.85 3.78
C ALA A 480 2.66 5.46 4.36
N THR A 481 3.94 5.17 4.67
CA THR A 481 4.36 3.86 5.16
C THR A 481 3.94 3.60 6.60
N ALA A 482 3.84 2.33 6.99
CA ALA A 482 3.59 1.93 8.38
C ALA A 482 4.71 2.40 9.36
N SER A 483 5.91 2.71 8.84
CA SER A 483 7.07 3.16 9.63
C SER A 483 7.17 4.70 9.77
N LYS A 484 6.13 5.45 9.45
CA LYS A 484 6.11 6.93 9.37
C LYS A 484 6.63 7.68 10.60
N LYS A 485 6.45 7.15 11.81
CA LYS A 485 7.04 7.73 13.04
C LYS A 485 8.53 7.43 13.15
N GLN A 486 8.94 6.21 12.83
CA GLN A 486 10.32 5.74 12.97
C GLN A 486 11.30 6.44 12.02
N ILE A 487 10.88 6.68 10.77
CA ILE A 487 11.72 7.34 9.75
C ILE A 487 11.92 8.85 9.97
N ARG A 488 11.22 9.45 10.95
CA ARG A 488 11.38 10.86 11.36
C ARG A 488 12.29 11.03 12.58
N GLN A 489 12.95 9.97 12.99
CA GLN A 489 13.91 9.97 14.11
C GLN A 489 15.30 9.55 13.60
N PRO A 490 16.38 10.01 14.24
CA PRO A 490 17.71 9.48 13.98
C PRO A 490 17.73 7.96 14.12
N LEU A 491 18.69 7.32 13.45
CA LEU A 491 18.93 5.89 13.64
C LEU A 491 19.09 5.59 15.14
N ASN A 492 18.33 4.62 15.63
CA ASN A 492 18.37 4.19 17.02
C ASN A 492 18.20 2.67 17.11
N LYS A 493 18.59 2.12 18.25
CA LYS A 493 18.56 0.67 18.52
C LYS A 493 17.24 0.20 19.15
N ASN A 494 16.25 1.06 19.32
CA ASN A 494 14.99 0.76 20.06
C ASN A 494 14.18 -0.39 19.46
N SER A 495 14.39 -0.70 18.19
CA SER A 495 13.71 -1.79 17.51
C SER A 495 14.48 -3.11 17.54
N ILE A 496 15.69 -3.13 18.08
CA ILE A 496 16.52 -4.34 18.22
C ILE A 496 16.25 -4.96 19.59
N GLY A 497 15.91 -6.25 19.61
CA GLY A 497 15.56 -6.97 20.83
C GLY A 497 14.16 -6.66 21.35
N SER A 498 13.34 -5.91 20.62
CA SER A 498 11.97 -5.54 21.05
C SER A 498 11.04 -6.75 21.22
N TRP A 499 11.35 -7.88 20.59
CA TRP A 499 10.64 -9.15 20.76
C TRP A 499 10.69 -9.67 22.21
N GLN A 500 11.74 -9.32 22.98
CA GLN A 500 11.93 -9.76 24.38
C GLN A 500 10.77 -9.31 25.29
N ASN A 501 10.12 -8.19 24.98
CA ASN A 501 8.94 -7.72 25.70
C ASN A 501 7.77 -8.70 25.61
N TYR A 502 7.78 -9.59 24.64
CA TYR A 502 6.72 -10.57 24.36
C TYR A 502 7.17 -12.02 24.60
N ALA A 503 8.43 -12.25 24.94
CA ALA A 503 9.02 -13.60 25.02
C ALA A 503 8.25 -14.56 25.95
N GLU A 504 7.72 -14.07 27.07
CA GLU A 504 6.95 -14.89 28.03
C GLU A 504 5.58 -15.36 27.49
N PHE A 505 5.07 -14.75 26.42
CA PHE A 505 3.75 -15.00 25.85
C PHE A 505 3.80 -15.83 24.56
N ILE A 506 4.99 -16.19 24.12
CA ILE A 506 5.26 -16.91 22.89
C ILE A 506 5.77 -18.31 23.25
N ASP A 507 5.30 -19.32 22.52
CA ASP A 507 5.80 -20.67 22.70
C ASP A 507 7.32 -20.72 22.51
N ALA A 508 8.03 -21.21 23.54
CA ALA A 508 9.50 -21.31 23.52
C ALA A 508 10.00 -22.19 22.36
N GLY A 509 9.21 -23.17 21.91
CA GLY A 509 9.53 -24.02 20.76
C GLY A 509 9.52 -23.28 19.43
N LEU A 510 8.75 -22.19 19.31
CA LEU A 510 8.70 -21.40 18.09
C LEU A 510 10.00 -20.61 17.86
N PHE A 511 10.73 -20.29 18.93
CA PHE A 511 11.95 -19.47 18.88
C PHE A 511 13.25 -20.29 19.03
N GLN A 512 13.14 -21.61 19.02
CA GLN A 512 14.28 -22.51 18.90
C GLN A 512 14.57 -22.86 17.44
#